data_a07c238a49dc66ebccbfb9a57c7c17b9
#
_entry.id   a07c238a49dc66ebccbfb9a57c7c17b9
#
_cell.length_a   1.000
_cell.length_b   1.000
_cell.length_c   1.000
_cell.angle_alpha   90.00
_cell.angle_beta   90.00
_cell.angle_gamma   90.00
#
_symmetry.space_group_name_H-M   'P 1'
#
loop_
_entity.id
_entity.type
_entity.pdbx_description
1 polymer ?
#
loop_
_entity_poly.entity_id
_entity_poly.type
_entity_poly.pdbx_seq_one_letter_code
_entity_poly.pdbx_strand_id
1 'polypeptide(L)'
;KTIGLTKKFGSKTAVDNLNITLTNGVYGLLGANGAGKTTLMRLLCNIQNPTSGRILLNEKNIVGLGERYRNLLGYLPQHFGYYPDFSAYDFLRYVSALKGLDEKAAHKKSKELLEAVDLSRESKHKIKTFSGGMKQRLGIAQAMLNDPRILILDEPTAGLDPKERVRFRNLISAFSKDRIVILSTHIVSDVEFIAEEIIMMKSGQIIHFGNPQEITSEIDGQVWEC
;
A
#
# COMPACT_ATOMS: atom_id res chain seq x y z
N LYS A 1 -8.97 12.48 2.55
CA LYS A 1 -8.80 13.78 1.88
C LYS A 1 -7.53 14.46 2.36
N THR A 2 -6.75 15.03 1.44
CA THR A 2 -5.62 15.90 1.78
C THR A 2 -5.96 17.35 1.45
N ILE A 3 -5.43 18.30 2.22
CA ILE A 3 -5.64 19.73 2.01
C ILE A 3 -4.29 20.43 2.15
N GLY A 4 -3.77 20.97 1.05
CA GLY A 4 -2.51 21.70 0.98
C GLY A 4 -1.32 20.88 1.49
N LEU A 5 -1.36 19.54 1.35
CA LEU A 5 -0.41 18.63 1.97
C LEU A 5 0.99 18.86 1.40
N THR A 6 1.92 19.26 2.26
CA THR A 6 3.31 19.57 1.86
C THR A 6 4.29 18.91 2.82
N LYS A 7 5.37 18.34 2.25
CA LYS A 7 6.50 17.80 3.01
C LYS A 7 7.81 18.28 2.43
N LYS A 8 8.61 18.95 3.27
CA LYS A 8 9.97 19.40 2.94
C LYS A 8 11.00 18.67 3.80
N PHE A 9 12.14 18.39 3.22
CA PHE A 9 13.35 17.89 3.88
C PHE A 9 14.50 18.87 3.55
N GLY A 10 14.80 19.76 4.47
CA GLY A 10 15.69 20.89 4.18
C GLY A 10 15.19 21.73 3.00
N SER A 11 15.98 21.87 1.96
CA SER A 11 15.63 22.59 0.73
C SER A 11 14.77 21.78 -0.26
N LYS A 12 14.70 20.45 -0.08
CA LYS A 12 13.97 19.57 -1.00
C LYS A 12 12.49 19.47 -0.61
N THR A 13 11.59 19.84 -1.51
CA THR A 13 10.15 19.60 -1.38
C THR A 13 9.85 18.22 -1.98
N ALA A 14 9.45 17.26 -1.13
CA ALA A 14 9.16 15.88 -1.55
C ALA A 14 7.67 15.65 -1.85
N VAL A 15 6.79 16.45 -1.24
CA VAL A 15 5.34 16.51 -1.51
C VAL A 15 4.98 17.98 -1.47
N ASP A 16 4.28 18.48 -2.49
CA ASP A 16 4.04 19.90 -2.69
C ASP A 16 2.56 20.19 -2.92
N ASN A 17 1.92 20.80 -1.92
CA ASN A 17 0.55 21.33 -1.96
C ASN A 17 -0.51 20.34 -2.50
N LEU A 18 -0.46 19.06 -2.11
CA LEU A 18 -1.38 18.04 -2.62
C LEU A 18 -2.78 18.18 -2.04
N ASN A 19 -3.76 18.20 -2.94
CA ASN A 19 -5.19 18.27 -2.64
C ASN A 19 -5.90 17.13 -3.38
N ILE A 20 -6.17 16.00 -2.68
CA ILE A 20 -6.90 14.86 -3.24
C ILE A 20 -7.98 14.37 -2.28
N THR A 21 -9.02 13.80 -2.83
CA THR A 21 -10.06 13.09 -2.07
C THR A 21 -10.16 11.69 -2.64
N LEU A 22 -10.00 10.68 -1.77
CA LEU A 22 -10.11 9.27 -2.13
C LEU A 22 -11.36 8.69 -1.45
N THR A 23 -12.06 7.85 -2.19
CA THR A 23 -13.19 7.03 -1.72
C THR A 23 -12.79 5.55 -1.77
N ASN A 24 -13.69 4.63 -1.46
CA ASN A 24 -13.40 3.21 -1.66
C ASN A 24 -13.06 2.94 -3.12
N GLY A 25 -12.04 2.14 -3.36
CA GLY A 25 -11.52 1.82 -4.69
C GLY A 25 -10.01 1.55 -4.68
N VAL A 26 -9.48 1.16 -5.81
CA VAL A 26 -8.04 0.87 -6.00
C VAL A 26 -7.37 2.01 -6.75
N TYR A 27 -6.37 2.61 -6.15
CA TYR A 27 -5.60 3.75 -6.67
C TYR A 27 -4.18 3.31 -7.00
N GLY A 28 -3.80 3.43 -8.27
CA GLY A 28 -2.41 3.26 -8.72
C GLY A 28 -1.62 4.56 -8.56
N LEU A 29 -0.61 4.56 -7.70
CA LEU A 29 0.28 5.72 -7.51
C LEU A 29 1.53 5.56 -8.38
N LEU A 30 1.53 6.19 -9.55
CA LEU A 30 2.60 6.13 -10.54
C LEU A 30 3.56 7.31 -10.44
N GLY A 31 4.79 7.09 -10.82
CA GLY A 31 5.82 8.12 -10.94
C GLY A 31 7.23 7.56 -10.86
N ALA A 32 8.20 8.29 -11.38
CA ALA A 32 9.60 7.91 -11.33
C ALA A 32 10.14 7.83 -9.89
N ASN A 33 11.30 7.22 -9.71
CA ASN A 33 11.99 7.23 -8.43
C ASN A 33 12.30 8.67 -8.00
N GLY A 34 11.99 8.99 -6.74
CA GLY A 34 12.12 10.35 -6.23
C GLY A 34 10.94 11.28 -6.51
N ALA A 35 9.86 10.84 -7.19
CA ALA A 35 8.67 11.65 -7.43
C ALA A 35 7.90 12.04 -6.15
N GLY A 36 8.15 11.37 -5.01
CA GLY A 36 7.49 11.66 -3.74
C GLY A 36 6.52 10.58 -3.27
N LYS A 37 6.33 9.48 -4.02
CA LYS A 37 5.38 8.40 -3.73
C LYS A 37 5.49 7.84 -2.30
N THR A 38 6.65 7.32 -1.94
CA THR A 38 6.90 6.77 -0.59
C THR A 38 6.71 7.82 0.51
N THR A 39 7.06 9.09 0.24
CA THR A 39 6.82 10.18 1.20
C THR A 39 5.33 10.42 1.40
N LEU A 40 4.55 10.48 0.31
CA LEU A 40 3.10 10.62 0.38
C LEU A 40 2.49 9.45 1.18
N MET A 41 2.87 8.21 0.88
CA MET A 41 2.38 7.04 1.60
C MET A 41 2.71 7.08 3.09
N ARG A 42 3.93 7.48 3.48
CA ARG A 42 4.31 7.63 4.89
C ARG A 42 3.54 8.73 5.60
N LEU A 43 3.19 9.81 4.91
CA LEU A 43 2.29 10.85 5.44
C LEU A 43 0.89 10.30 5.64
N LEU A 44 0.34 9.58 4.65
CA LEU A 44 -0.97 8.93 4.74
C LEU A 44 -1.01 7.87 5.85
N CYS A 45 0.09 7.15 6.09
CA CYS A 45 0.20 6.20 7.21
C CYS A 45 0.39 6.87 8.58
N ASN A 46 0.48 8.20 8.65
CA ASN A 46 0.82 8.94 9.88
C ASN A 46 2.14 8.49 10.52
N ILE A 47 3.09 8.02 9.69
CA ILE A 47 4.47 7.68 10.08
C ILE A 47 5.33 8.94 10.08
N GLN A 48 5.01 9.90 9.20
CA GLN A 48 5.65 11.20 9.11
C GLN A 48 4.63 12.32 9.26
N ASN A 49 5.03 13.41 9.92
CA ASN A 49 4.22 14.61 9.98
C ASN A 49 4.45 15.49 8.72
N PRO A 50 3.41 16.11 8.16
CA PRO A 50 3.57 17.09 7.11
C PRO A 50 4.31 18.35 7.62
N THR A 51 4.94 19.09 6.72
CA THR A 51 5.51 20.40 7.01
C THR A 51 4.38 21.45 7.07
N SER A 52 3.38 21.34 6.18
CA SER A 52 2.15 22.12 6.19
C SER A 52 1.00 21.35 5.56
N GLY A 53 -0.21 21.87 5.70
CA GLY A 53 -1.42 21.17 5.27
C GLY A 53 -1.88 20.10 6.26
N ARG A 54 -2.85 19.29 5.85
CA ARG A 54 -3.44 18.27 6.72
C ARG A 54 -4.04 17.12 5.94
N ILE A 55 -4.20 15.99 6.63
CA ILE A 55 -4.88 14.80 6.11
C ILE A 55 -6.12 14.56 6.96
N LEU A 56 -7.25 14.37 6.29
CA LEU A 56 -8.53 14.17 6.95
C LEU A 56 -9.10 12.79 6.62
N LEU A 57 -9.65 12.13 7.63
CA LEU A 57 -10.53 10.98 7.50
C LEU A 57 -11.91 11.39 8.01
N ASN A 58 -12.91 11.37 7.11
CA ASN A 58 -14.28 11.82 7.44
C ASN A 58 -14.28 13.19 8.17
N GLU A 59 -13.62 14.16 7.54
CA GLU A 59 -13.45 15.55 8.01
C GLU A 59 -12.66 15.71 9.34
N LYS A 60 -12.14 14.64 9.93
CA LYS A 60 -11.31 14.67 11.15
C LYS A 60 -9.83 14.51 10.80
N ASN A 61 -8.98 15.36 11.39
CA ASN A 61 -7.53 15.27 11.19
C ASN A 61 -6.99 13.94 11.75
N ILE A 62 -6.25 13.19 10.90
CA ILE A 62 -5.71 11.87 11.27
C ILE A 62 -4.73 11.92 12.45
N VAL A 63 -4.01 13.03 12.64
CA VAL A 63 -3.10 13.21 13.79
C VAL A 63 -3.88 13.17 15.10
N GLY A 64 -5.04 13.84 15.17
CA GLY A 64 -5.91 13.84 16.34
C GLY A 64 -6.62 12.50 16.58
N LEU A 65 -6.78 11.67 15.55
CA LEU A 65 -7.37 10.34 15.67
C LEU A 65 -6.38 9.32 16.27
N GLY A 66 -5.08 9.54 16.10
CA GLY A 66 -4.02 8.71 16.70
C GLY A 66 -4.18 7.22 16.43
N GLU A 67 -4.34 6.43 17.50
CA GLU A 67 -4.48 4.98 17.43
C GLU A 67 -5.73 4.55 16.65
N ARG A 68 -6.84 5.27 16.79
CA ARG A 68 -8.08 4.96 16.05
C ARG A 68 -7.87 4.99 14.54
N TYR A 69 -7.04 5.90 14.05
CA TYR A 69 -6.67 5.94 12.63
C TYR A 69 -5.75 4.77 12.26
N ARG A 70 -4.70 4.50 13.08
CA ARG A 70 -3.77 3.39 12.80
C ARG A 70 -4.45 2.04 12.77
N ASN A 71 -5.50 1.83 13.55
CA ASN A 71 -6.29 0.59 13.55
C ASN A 71 -7.08 0.38 12.24
N LEU A 72 -7.30 1.44 11.47
CA LEU A 72 -7.92 1.36 10.14
C LEU A 72 -6.92 1.16 9.01
N LEU A 73 -5.59 1.16 9.32
CA LEU A 73 -4.53 1.07 8.32
C LEU A 73 -3.94 -0.34 8.23
N GLY A 74 -3.76 -0.79 6.99
CA GLY A 74 -2.80 -1.81 6.62
C GLY A 74 -1.68 -1.17 5.82
N TYR A 75 -0.43 -1.43 6.17
CA TYR A 75 0.72 -0.89 5.45
C TYR A 75 1.75 -1.97 5.15
N LEU A 76 2.11 -2.07 3.88
CA LEU A 76 3.23 -2.86 3.40
C LEU A 76 4.29 -1.90 2.86
N PRO A 77 5.40 -1.69 3.57
CA PRO A 77 6.50 -0.86 3.09
C PRO A 77 7.30 -1.59 1.99
N GLN A 78 8.01 -0.84 1.17
CA GLN A 78 8.89 -1.36 0.12
C GLN A 78 9.88 -2.41 0.65
N HIS A 79 10.44 -2.16 1.82
CA HIS A 79 11.27 -3.12 2.55
C HIS A 79 10.50 -3.61 3.77
N PHE A 80 9.86 -4.73 3.60
CA PHE A 80 9.10 -5.39 4.65
C PHE A 80 10.04 -6.08 5.65
N GLY A 81 9.99 -5.61 6.90
CA GLY A 81 10.77 -6.16 8.01
C GLY A 81 10.12 -7.44 8.56
N TYR A 82 10.91 -8.49 8.72
CA TYR A 82 10.47 -9.76 9.32
C TYR A 82 11.59 -10.38 10.16
N TYR A 83 11.24 -11.33 11.02
CA TYR A 83 12.21 -12.13 11.79
C TYR A 83 12.55 -13.40 10.99
N PRO A 84 13.79 -13.56 10.48
CA PRO A 84 14.15 -14.64 9.56
C PRO A 84 13.92 -16.06 10.11
N ASP A 85 14.05 -16.23 11.42
CA ASP A 85 13.91 -17.53 12.10
C ASP A 85 12.49 -17.81 12.61
N PHE A 86 11.56 -16.85 12.51
CA PHE A 86 10.16 -17.12 12.79
C PHE A 86 9.55 -17.93 11.65
N SER A 87 8.57 -18.79 11.99
CA SER A 87 7.67 -19.31 10.98
C SER A 87 6.70 -18.22 10.52
N ALA A 88 6.11 -18.36 9.34
CA ALA A 88 5.10 -17.41 8.86
C ALA A 88 3.93 -17.28 9.84
N TYR A 89 3.51 -18.40 10.42
CA TYR A 89 2.44 -18.42 11.42
C TYR A 89 2.83 -17.68 12.71
N ASP A 90 4.03 -17.94 13.26
CA ASP A 90 4.49 -17.27 14.48
C ASP A 90 4.68 -15.78 14.26
N PHE A 91 5.15 -15.39 13.08
CA PHE A 91 5.28 -13.99 12.70
C PHE A 91 3.92 -13.28 12.70
N LEU A 92 2.90 -13.85 12.06
CA LEU A 92 1.55 -13.23 12.07
C LEU A 92 0.96 -13.19 13.48
N ARG A 93 1.17 -14.22 14.32
CA ARG A 93 0.77 -14.24 15.71
C ARG A 93 1.44 -13.12 16.51
N TYR A 94 2.75 -12.94 16.34
CA TYR A 94 3.52 -11.88 16.97
C TYR A 94 2.99 -10.48 16.59
N VAL A 95 2.79 -10.24 15.29
CA VAL A 95 2.25 -8.95 14.82
C VAL A 95 0.81 -8.73 15.28
N SER A 96 -0.01 -9.79 15.34
CA SER A 96 -1.37 -9.71 15.88
C SER A 96 -1.39 -9.24 17.33
N ALA A 97 -0.46 -9.76 18.17
CA ALA A 97 -0.34 -9.33 19.55
C ALA A 97 0.08 -7.85 19.66
N LEU A 98 1.00 -7.39 18.80
CA LEU A 98 1.38 -5.96 18.73
C LEU A 98 0.21 -5.07 18.29
N LYS A 99 -0.72 -5.59 17.52
CA LYS A 99 -1.95 -4.90 17.09
C LYS A 99 -3.10 -5.00 18.11
N GLY A 100 -2.88 -5.66 19.24
CA GLY A 100 -3.87 -5.79 20.33
C GLY A 100 -4.97 -6.83 20.08
N LEU A 101 -4.78 -7.76 19.13
CA LEU A 101 -5.72 -8.87 18.95
C LEU A 101 -5.56 -9.86 20.11
N ASP A 102 -6.70 -10.34 20.67
CA ASP A 102 -6.66 -11.43 21.63
C ASP A 102 -6.16 -12.73 20.99
N GLU A 103 -5.76 -13.69 21.83
CA GLU A 103 -5.13 -14.92 21.37
C GLU A 103 -5.99 -15.75 20.42
N LYS A 104 -7.29 -15.84 20.69
CA LYS A 104 -8.24 -16.59 19.86
C LYS A 104 -8.43 -15.94 18.50
N ALA A 105 -8.63 -14.62 18.49
CA ALA A 105 -8.75 -13.83 17.25
C ALA A 105 -7.46 -13.88 16.44
N ALA A 106 -6.30 -13.72 17.06
CA ALA A 106 -5.00 -13.80 16.42
C ALA A 106 -4.75 -15.18 15.77
N HIS A 107 -5.09 -16.27 16.46
CA HIS A 107 -4.99 -17.63 15.92
C HIS A 107 -5.88 -17.83 14.68
N LYS A 108 -7.16 -17.48 14.80
CA LYS A 108 -8.13 -17.59 13.70
C LYS A 108 -7.70 -16.74 12.50
N LYS A 109 -7.45 -15.45 12.73
CA LYS A 109 -7.10 -14.50 11.68
C LYS A 109 -5.78 -14.87 10.96
N SER A 110 -4.77 -15.33 11.70
CA SER A 110 -3.50 -15.77 11.11
C SER A 110 -3.69 -16.95 10.15
N LYS A 111 -4.52 -17.94 10.51
CA LYS A 111 -4.82 -19.06 9.62
C LYS A 111 -5.59 -18.64 8.38
N GLU A 112 -6.66 -17.85 8.55
CA GLU A 112 -7.45 -17.32 7.44
C GLU A 112 -6.58 -16.52 6.44
N LEU A 113 -5.70 -15.68 6.96
CA LEU A 113 -4.82 -14.87 6.11
C LEU A 113 -3.74 -15.70 5.41
N LEU A 114 -3.16 -16.69 6.09
CA LEU A 114 -2.21 -17.60 5.44
C LEU A 114 -2.86 -18.41 4.31
N GLU A 115 -4.12 -18.81 4.49
CA GLU A 115 -4.90 -19.43 3.43
C GLU A 115 -5.19 -18.47 2.28
N ALA A 116 -5.68 -17.27 2.60
CA ALA A 116 -6.00 -16.25 1.59
C ALA A 116 -4.79 -15.83 0.73
N VAL A 117 -3.57 -15.87 1.29
CA VAL A 117 -2.34 -15.55 0.55
C VAL A 117 -1.61 -16.78 0.01
N ASP A 118 -2.23 -17.97 0.01
CA ASP A 118 -1.67 -19.24 -0.47
C ASP A 118 -0.31 -19.58 0.19
N LEU A 119 -0.27 -19.51 1.53
CA LEU A 119 0.88 -19.86 2.36
C LEU A 119 0.55 -20.86 3.48
N SER A 120 -0.60 -21.56 3.40
CA SER A 120 -1.02 -22.51 4.43
C SER A 120 -0.04 -23.67 4.60
N ARG A 121 0.48 -24.20 3.48
CA ARG A 121 1.43 -25.33 3.48
C ARG A 121 2.78 -24.93 4.08
N GLU A 122 3.19 -23.69 3.87
CA GLU A 122 4.46 -23.13 4.33
C GLU A 122 4.35 -22.44 5.69
N SER A 123 3.17 -22.45 6.30
CA SER A 123 2.87 -21.71 7.53
C SER A 123 3.85 -21.97 8.68
N LYS A 124 4.39 -23.18 8.76
CA LYS A 124 5.39 -23.61 9.77
C LYS A 124 6.85 -23.46 9.32
N HIS A 125 7.08 -23.11 8.06
CA HIS A 125 8.45 -22.93 7.54
C HIS A 125 8.99 -21.56 7.95
N LYS A 126 10.30 -21.51 8.20
CA LYS A 126 11.02 -20.27 8.55
C LYS A 126 11.01 -19.28 7.38
N ILE A 127 10.74 -18.00 7.67
CA ILE A 127 10.62 -16.95 6.66
C ILE A 127 11.91 -16.77 5.85
N LYS A 128 13.09 -17.08 6.43
CA LYS A 128 14.37 -17.05 5.69
C LYS A 128 14.41 -17.98 4.47
N THR A 129 13.58 -19.03 4.44
CA THR A 129 13.50 -19.98 3.31
C THR A 129 12.50 -19.55 2.24
N PHE A 130 11.77 -18.44 2.46
CA PHE A 130 10.74 -17.97 1.54
C PHE A 130 11.35 -17.30 0.32
N SER A 131 10.73 -17.52 -0.85
CA SER A 131 10.98 -16.72 -2.06
C SER A 131 10.56 -15.26 -1.87
N GLY A 132 10.97 -14.37 -2.77
CA GLY A 132 10.54 -12.98 -2.78
C GLY A 132 9.02 -12.85 -2.79
N GLY A 133 8.34 -13.59 -3.68
CA GLY A 133 6.88 -13.59 -3.78
C GLY A 133 6.19 -14.11 -2.51
N MET A 134 6.73 -15.16 -1.88
CA MET A 134 6.21 -15.66 -0.60
C MET A 134 6.33 -14.63 0.51
N LYS A 135 7.47 -13.93 0.60
CA LYS A 135 7.67 -12.84 1.57
C LYS A 135 6.70 -11.70 1.33
N GLN A 136 6.48 -11.33 0.08
CA GLN A 136 5.55 -10.26 -0.27
C GLN A 136 4.11 -10.61 0.09
N ARG A 137 3.67 -11.85 -0.20
CA ARG A 137 2.35 -12.36 0.21
C ARG A 137 2.18 -12.40 1.73
N LEU A 138 3.22 -12.80 2.47
CA LEU A 138 3.21 -12.73 3.94
C LEU A 138 3.10 -11.29 4.44
N GLY A 139 3.77 -10.33 3.79
CA GLY A 139 3.67 -8.90 4.09
C GLY A 139 2.25 -8.34 3.88
N ILE A 140 1.55 -8.81 2.84
CA ILE A 140 0.13 -8.46 2.65
C ILE A 140 -0.72 -9.06 3.77
N ALA A 141 -0.53 -10.34 4.11
CA ALA A 141 -1.24 -10.97 5.22
C ALA A 141 -1.05 -10.18 6.52
N GLN A 142 0.18 -9.76 6.82
CA GLN A 142 0.48 -8.91 7.98
C GLN A 142 -0.25 -7.56 7.92
N ALA A 143 -0.33 -6.92 6.76
CA ALA A 143 -1.06 -5.66 6.60
C ALA A 143 -2.56 -5.82 6.83
N MET A 144 -3.12 -7.00 6.55
CA MET A 144 -4.55 -7.32 6.65
C MET A 144 -5.02 -7.82 8.04
N LEU A 145 -4.12 -7.96 9.03
CA LEU A 145 -4.44 -8.57 10.33
C LEU A 145 -5.60 -7.90 11.09
N ASN A 146 -5.70 -6.59 11.04
CA ASN A 146 -6.75 -5.83 11.74
C ASN A 146 -7.91 -5.43 10.82
N ASP A 147 -8.08 -6.11 9.70
CA ASP A 147 -9.13 -5.85 8.71
C ASP A 147 -9.22 -4.36 8.31
N PRO A 148 -8.15 -3.80 7.75
CA PRO A 148 -8.03 -2.37 7.53
C PRO A 148 -9.04 -1.87 6.51
N ARG A 149 -9.51 -0.62 6.69
CA ARG A 149 -10.31 0.10 5.69
C ARG A 149 -9.44 0.84 4.66
N ILE A 150 -8.18 1.05 5.00
CA ILE A 150 -7.20 1.71 4.13
C ILE A 150 -5.98 0.81 4.04
N LEU A 151 -5.67 0.34 2.84
CA LEU A 151 -4.53 -0.53 2.56
C LEU A 151 -3.53 0.24 1.70
N ILE A 152 -2.30 0.40 2.19
CA ILE A 152 -1.23 1.13 1.51
C ILE A 152 -0.08 0.17 1.24
N LEU A 153 0.32 0.05 -0.04
CA LEU A 153 1.31 -0.91 -0.52
C LEU A 153 2.39 -0.17 -1.32
N ASP A 154 3.60 -0.11 -0.77
CA ASP A 154 4.71 0.63 -1.37
C ASP A 154 5.59 -0.32 -2.21
N GLU A 155 5.56 -0.16 -3.55
CA GLU A 155 6.28 -0.99 -4.54
C GLU A 155 6.08 -2.51 -4.32
N PRO A 156 4.85 -3.00 -4.15
CA PRO A 156 4.60 -4.36 -3.69
C PRO A 156 4.94 -5.45 -4.71
N THR A 157 5.12 -5.10 -5.99
CA THR A 157 5.45 -6.01 -7.09
C THR A 157 6.91 -5.97 -7.50
N ALA A 158 7.73 -5.13 -6.85
CA ALA A 158 9.14 -4.99 -7.16
C ALA A 158 9.89 -6.33 -6.99
N GLY A 159 10.62 -6.74 -8.03
CA GLY A 159 11.40 -7.99 -8.02
C GLY A 159 10.58 -9.28 -8.11
N LEU A 160 9.26 -9.20 -8.34
CA LEU A 160 8.44 -10.38 -8.58
C LEU A 160 8.52 -10.82 -10.05
N ASP A 161 8.51 -12.14 -10.27
CA ASP A 161 8.34 -12.71 -11.59
C ASP A 161 6.91 -12.50 -12.13
N PRO A 162 6.66 -12.66 -13.45
CA PRO A 162 5.35 -12.40 -14.04
C PRO A 162 4.21 -13.22 -13.41
N LYS A 163 4.46 -14.46 -13.02
CA LYS A 163 3.46 -15.34 -12.39
C LYS A 163 3.07 -14.84 -11.01
N GLU A 164 4.05 -14.43 -10.21
CA GLU A 164 3.78 -13.85 -8.88
C GLU A 164 3.09 -12.48 -8.99
N ARG A 165 3.37 -11.67 -10.02
CA ARG A 165 2.63 -10.42 -10.27
C ARG A 165 1.15 -10.66 -10.55
N VAL A 166 0.82 -11.67 -11.35
CA VAL A 166 -0.59 -12.04 -11.60
C VAL A 166 -1.27 -12.49 -10.30
N ARG A 167 -0.61 -13.33 -9.51
CA ARG A 167 -1.13 -13.74 -8.20
C ARG A 167 -1.36 -12.57 -7.26
N PHE A 168 -0.40 -11.64 -7.22
CA PHE A 168 -0.50 -10.41 -6.44
C PHE A 168 -1.71 -9.58 -6.85
N ARG A 169 -1.91 -9.35 -8.16
CA ARG A 169 -3.08 -8.60 -8.67
C ARG A 169 -4.40 -9.23 -8.24
N ASN A 170 -4.54 -10.54 -8.39
CA ASN A 170 -5.74 -11.26 -7.96
C ASN A 170 -5.98 -11.12 -6.45
N LEU A 171 -4.91 -11.17 -5.66
CA LEU A 171 -4.98 -11.02 -4.21
C LEU A 171 -5.43 -9.59 -3.82
N ILE A 172 -4.89 -8.56 -4.46
CA ILE A 172 -5.32 -7.18 -4.21
C ILE A 172 -6.77 -6.97 -4.62
N SER A 173 -7.19 -7.47 -5.77
CA SER A 173 -8.59 -7.42 -6.20
C SER A 173 -9.53 -8.09 -5.17
N ALA A 174 -9.14 -9.25 -4.62
CA ALA A 174 -9.93 -9.91 -3.57
C ALA A 174 -10.01 -9.10 -2.26
N PHE A 175 -8.94 -8.36 -1.92
CA PHE A 175 -8.88 -7.57 -0.69
C PHE A 175 -9.37 -6.12 -0.85
N SER A 176 -9.65 -5.65 -2.06
CA SER A 176 -10.03 -4.24 -2.30
C SER A 176 -11.48 -3.91 -1.95
N LYS A 177 -12.35 -4.92 -1.85
CA LYS A 177 -13.77 -4.70 -1.61
C LYS A 177 -14.02 -3.85 -0.35
N ASP A 178 -14.78 -2.78 -0.51
CA ASP A 178 -15.17 -1.82 0.52
C ASP A 178 -13.98 -1.13 1.22
N ARG A 179 -12.84 -1.00 0.54
CA ARG A 179 -11.60 -0.38 1.06
C ARG A 179 -11.03 0.67 0.13
N ILE A 180 -10.23 1.54 0.69
CA ILE A 180 -9.30 2.39 -0.07
C ILE A 180 -7.98 1.61 -0.17
N VAL A 181 -7.59 1.25 -1.38
CA VAL A 181 -6.30 0.60 -1.64
C VAL A 181 -5.42 1.55 -2.45
N ILE A 182 -4.24 1.86 -1.94
CA ILE A 182 -3.24 2.67 -2.64
C ILE A 182 -2.01 1.81 -2.85
N LEU A 183 -1.64 1.59 -4.09
CA LEU A 183 -0.42 0.85 -4.41
C LEU A 183 0.52 1.72 -5.26
N SER A 184 1.77 1.86 -4.83
CA SER A 184 2.78 2.54 -5.64
C SER A 184 3.49 1.55 -6.55
N THR A 185 3.79 1.99 -7.75
CA THR A 185 4.67 1.28 -8.67
C THR A 185 5.24 2.24 -9.71
N HIS A 186 6.31 1.83 -10.37
CA HIS A 186 6.82 2.47 -11.58
C HIS A 186 6.49 1.67 -12.84
N ILE A 187 5.74 0.56 -12.69
CA ILE A 187 5.37 -0.36 -13.76
C ILE A 187 3.87 -0.20 -14.06
N VAL A 188 3.55 0.40 -15.20
CA VAL A 188 2.16 0.70 -15.59
C VAL A 188 1.30 -0.56 -15.63
N SER A 189 1.80 -1.65 -16.21
CA SER A 189 1.07 -2.93 -16.32
C SER A 189 0.70 -3.58 -14.98
N ASP A 190 1.30 -3.15 -13.86
CA ASP A 190 0.93 -3.66 -12.54
C ASP A 190 -0.38 -3.06 -12.04
N VAL A 191 -0.72 -1.86 -12.47
CA VAL A 191 -1.91 -1.10 -12.02
C VAL A 191 -3.02 -1.03 -13.05
N GLU A 192 -2.69 -1.09 -14.35
CA GLU A 192 -3.64 -0.96 -15.46
C GLU A 192 -4.86 -1.88 -15.34
N PHE A 193 -4.66 -3.10 -14.82
CA PHE A 193 -5.73 -4.11 -14.70
C PHE A 193 -6.48 -4.09 -13.36
N ILE A 194 -6.00 -3.38 -12.35
CA ILE A 194 -6.60 -3.41 -11.01
C ILE A 194 -6.96 -2.03 -10.46
N ALA A 195 -6.32 -0.97 -10.95
CA ALA A 195 -6.60 0.38 -10.49
C ALA A 195 -7.87 0.93 -11.17
N GLU A 196 -8.78 1.44 -10.37
CA GLU A 196 -9.94 2.20 -10.82
C GLU A 196 -9.54 3.62 -11.22
N GLU A 197 -8.56 4.17 -10.48
CA GLU A 197 -8.00 5.49 -10.73
C GLU A 197 -6.48 5.48 -10.59
N ILE A 198 -5.82 6.33 -11.37
CA ILE A 198 -4.37 6.51 -11.36
C ILE A 198 -4.04 7.92 -10.86
N ILE A 199 -3.10 7.97 -9.91
CA ILE A 199 -2.50 9.20 -9.39
C ILE A 199 -1.08 9.27 -9.95
N MET A 200 -0.81 10.16 -10.88
CA MET A 200 0.52 10.31 -11.46
C MET A 200 1.28 11.43 -10.75
N MET A 201 2.44 11.09 -10.19
CA MET A 201 3.28 12.05 -9.46
C MET A 201 4.59 12.38 -10.20
N LYS A 202 4.93 13.66 -10.21
CA LYS A 202 6.23 14.18 -10.69
C LYS A 202 6.70 15.30 -9.75
N SER A 203 7.94 15.22 -9.27
CA SER A 203 8.58 16.26 -8.44
C SER A 203 7.74 16.72 -7.24
N GLY A 204 7.05 15.80 -6.59
CA GLY A 204 6.23 16.08 -5.40
C GLY A 204 4.81 16.55 -5.70
N GLN A 205 4.44 16.75 -6.95
CA GLN A 205 3.11 17.20 -7.38
C GLN A 205 2.36 16.10 -8.08
N ILE A 206 1.02 16.15 -8.02
CA ILE A 206 0.15 15.32 -8.85
C ILE A 206 0.01 16.04 -10.19
N ILE A 207 0.42 15.37 -11.27
CA ILE A 207 0.32 15.89 -12.64
C ILE A 207 -0.89 15.35 -13.37
N HIS A 208 -1.44 14.22 -12.90
CA HIS A 208 -2.68 13.64 -13.42
C HIS A 208 -3.38 12.83 -12.34
N PHE A 209 -4.71 12.87 -12.35
CA PHE A 209 -5.58 12.06 -11.48
C PHE A 209 -6.87 11.72 -12.22
N GLY A 210 -7.09 10.44 -12.51
CA GLY A 210 -8.26 9.96 -13.24
C GLY A 210 -8.20 8.47 -13.57
N ASN A 211 -9.15 7.98 -14.32
CA ASN A 211 -9.17 6.57 -14.72
C ASN A 211 -8.10 6.29 -15.80
N PRO A 212 -7.65 5.03 -15.95
CA PRO A 212 -6.60 4.66 -16.89
C PRO A 212 -6.93 5.03 -18.35
N GLN A 213 -8.20 4.99 -18.75
CA GLN A 213 -8.64 5.29 -20.12
C GLN A 213 -8.54 6.79 -20.44
N GLU A 214 -8.85 7.65 -19.47
CA GLU A 214 -8.70 9.11 -19.61
C GLU A 214 -7.24 9.48 -19.83
N ILE A 215 -6.31 8.86 -19.08
CA ILE A 215 -4.87 9.08 -19.23
C ILE A 215 -4.41 8.69 -20.65
N THR A 216 -4.85 7.53 -21.13
CA THR A 216 -4.47 7.04 -22.46
C THR A 216 -4.99 7.98 -23.56
N SER A 217 -6.22 8.47 -23.44
CA SER A 217 -6.82 9.38 -24.42
C SER A 217 -6.16 10.77 -24.48
N GLU A 218 -5.63 11.27 -23.35
CA GLU A 218 -4.90 12.54 -23.31
C GLU A 218 -3.52 12.46 -23.96
N ILE A 219 -2.93 11.24 -24.02
CA ILE A 219 -1.61 11.00 -24.60
C ILE A 219 -1.73 10.52 -26.05
N ASP A 220 -2.92 10.14 -26.49
CA ASP A 220 -3.16 9.64 -27.84
C ASP A 220 -2.77 10.71 -28.88
N GLY A 221 -1.88 10.34 -29.81
CA GLY A 221 -1.28 11.26 -30.78
C GLY A 221 -0.06 12.06 -30.29
N GLN A 222 0.37 11.94 -29.03
CA GLN A 222 1.58 12.58 -28.50
C GLN A 222 2.78 11.62 -28.33
N VAL A 223 2.56 10.32 -28.50
CA VAL A 223 3.59 9.27 -28.38
C VAL A 223 3.82 8.66 -29.75
N TRP A 224 5.06 8.74 -30.25
CA TRP A 224 5.52 8.07 -31.46
C TRP A 224 6.35 6.87 -31.06
N GLU A 225 6.06 5.69 -31.63
CA GLU A 225 6.97 4.55 -31.56
C GLU A 225 8.23 4.87 -32.36
N CYS A 226 9.42 4.80 -31.71
CA CYS A 226 10.73 4.90 -32.36
C CYS A 226 11.29 3.51 -32.61
#